data_067e4789c1d1752e46ac7375f1a11eb8
#
_entry.id   067e4789c1d1752e46ac7375f1a11eb8
#
_cell.length_a   1.000
_cell.length_b   1.000
_cell.length_c   1.000
_cell.angle_alpha   90.00
_cell.angle_beta   90.00
_cell.angle_gamma   90.00
#
_symmetry.space_group_name_H-M   'P 1'
#
loop_
_entity.id
_entity.type
_entity.pdbx_description
1 polymer ?
#
loop_
_entity_poly.entity_id
_entity_poly.type
_entity_poly.pdbx_seq_one_letter_code
_entity_poly.pdbx_strand_id
1 'polypeptide(L)'
;MEHDAAESDARRRRKSVAPITRDYSDLSDELVLWPFVTITSRPGLSTPVVSTDSRGYRLSRLDDSAVASDDAPEDAGFVLGGSYVFGVGAAADSGTLPSALWRSTGKPYVNLGLRKATSTQELVAALPFAERSTTFVVCSGLNNFAVARAAPLDPLFGPTYLDHPLRRLLATPVDELVRLVKTAESGGRLAAIGDADLRRELTRRLRRRMSRSNPPAPGERRARSKKKPEPDPDEVVDTAATLQLRDLRALRRLVPDDAEVVFALQPVAAHTGKELTGEERELFESLDVMQARTTRWPVVKRLLETHWPSYAERLEQGCGELGVPFVDLSRAEYSGWCFVDRIHMTERGYELAASFLQEALTRVPR
;
A
#
# COMPACT_ATOMS: atom_id res chain seq x y z
N MET A 1 -25.14 3.98 19.34
CA MET A 1 -25.28 2.68 20.04
C MET A 1 -25.53 1.52 19.07
N GLU A 2 -26.62 1.46 18.30
CA GLU A 2 -26.87 0.33 17.37
C GLU A 2 -25.77 0.14 16.33
N HIS A 3 -25.25 1.20 15.74
CA HIS A 3 -24.21 1.12 14.72
C HIS A 3 -22.85 0.72 15.32
N ASP A 4 -22.52 1.19 16.53
CA ASP A 4 -21.27 0.80 17.19
C ASP A 4 -21.29 -0.68 17.58
N ALA A 5 -22.47 -1.21 17.89
CA ALA A 5 -22.69 -2.64 18.09
C ALA A 5 -22.51 -3.42 16.77
N ALA A 6 -23.07 -2.92 15.67
CA ALA A 6 -22.93 -3.55 14.34
C ALA A 6 -21.46 -3.54 13.86
N GLU A 7 -20.73 -2.44 14.06
CA GLU A 7 -19.30 -2.35 13.73
C GLU A 7 -18.47 -3.31 14.59
N SER A 8 -18.76 -3.40 15.89
CA SER A 8 -18.08 -4.33 16.80
C SER A 8 -18.35 -5.79 16.41
N ASP A 9 -19.58 -6.10 16.00
CA ASP A 9 -19.93 -7.43 15.53
C ASP A 9 -19.25 -7.77 14.20
N ALA A 10 -19.27 -6.87 13.24
CA ALA A 10 -18.56 -7.02 11.96
C ALA A 10 -17.05 -7.26 12.18
N ARG A 11 -16.44 -6.55 13.13
CA ARG A 11 -15.05 -6.77 13.53
C ARG A 11 -14.80 -8.15 14.11
N ARG A 12 -15.70 -8.66 14.95
CA ARG A 12 -15.59 -10.02 15.51
C ARG A 12 -15.72 -11.06 14.41
N ARG A 13 -16.72 -10.95 13.55
CA ARG A 13 -16.94 -11.85 12.41
C ARG A 13 -15.71 -11.88 11.49
N ARG A 14 -15.19 -10.74 11.10
CA ARG A 14 -13.98 -10.66 10.27
C ARG A 14 -12.79 -11.37 10.91
N LYS A 15 -12.56 -11.20 12.22
CA LYS A 15 -11.48 -11.88 12.96
C LYS A 15 -11.71 -13.39 13.09
N SER A 16 -12.96 -13.83 13.13
CA SER A 16 -13.32 -15.25 13.18
C SER A 16 -13.07 -15.94 11.85
N VAL A 17 -13.50 -15.32 10.74
CA VAL A 17 -13.35 -15.87 9.38
C VAL A 17 -11.88 -15.83 8.94
N ALA A 18 -11.20 -14.71 9.15
CA ALA A 18 -9.80 -14.54 8.80
C ALA A 18 -9.01 -13.98 9.99
N PRO A 19 -8.51 -14.83 10.91
CA PRO A 19 -7.72 -14.41 12.06
C PRO A 19 -6.53 -13.53 11.69
N ILE A 20 -5.92 -13.78 10.54
CA ILE A 20 -4.82 -13.00 9.96
C ILE A 20 -5.15 -11.49 9.85
N THR A 21 -6.41 -11.10 9.72
CA THR A 21 -6.80 -9.69 9.65
C THR A 21 -6.55 -8.95 10.97
N ARG A 22 -6.50 -9.65 12.09
CA ARG A 22 -6.09 -9.10 13.40
C ARG A 22 -4.60 -8.81 13.39
N ASP A 23 -3.80 -9.77 12.94
CA ASP A 23 -2.35 -9.66 12.98
C ASP A 23 -1.89 -8.47 12.14
N TYR A 24 -2.47 -8.26 10.94
CA TYR A 24 -2.20 -7.06 10.13
C TYR A 24 -2.74 -5.76 10.75
N SER A 25 -3.81 -5.80 11.55
CA SER A 25 -4.28 -4.64 12.31
C SER A 25 -3.27 -4.25 13.40
N ASP A 26 -2.77 -5.25 14.14
CA ASP A 26 -1.79 -5.06 15.20
C ASP A 26 -0.44 -4.57 14.62
N LEU A 27 -0.02 -5.11 13.47
CA LEU A 27 1.14 -4.64 12.71
C LEU A 27 1.03 -3.17 12.21
N SER A 28 -0.15 -2.56 12.29
CA SER A 28 -0.28 -1.13 11.97
C SER A 28 0.42 -0.23 13.00
N ASP A 29 0.63 -0.71 14.22
CA ASP A 29 1.40 -0.02 15.26
C ASP A 29 2.92 -0.13 15.04
N GLU A 30 3.35 -1.06 14.19
CA GLU A 30 4.74 -1.29 13.81
C GLU A 30 5.15 -0.51 12.54
N LEU A 31 4.32 0.43 12.10
CA LEU A 31 4.67 1.35 11.02
C LEU A 31 5.51 2.50 11.55
N VAL A 32 6.61 2.77 10.88
CA VAL A 32 7.49 3.90 11.16
C VAL A 32 7.51 4.88 9.99
N LEU A 33 7.73 6.16 10.30
CA LEU A 33 8.01 7.16 9.27
C LEU A 33 9.42 6.93 8.74
N TRP A 34 9.55 6.90 7.42
CA TRP A 34 10.83 6.77 6.75
C TRP A 34 11.00 7.88 5.73
N PRO A 35 12.16 8.54 5.69
CA PRO A 35 12.42 9.58 4.71
C PRO A 35 12.14 9.09 3.28
N PHE A 36 11.50 9.94 2.48
CA PHE A 36 11.18 9.78 1.06
C PHE A 36 10.10 8.73 0.73
N VAL A 37 10.03 7.60 1.44
CA VAL A 37 8.99 6.56 1.23
C VAL A 37 7.79 6.72 2.14
N THR A 38 7.81 7.72 3.01
CA THR A 38 6.72 8.10 3.91
C THR A 38 6.50 7.14 5.06
N ILE A 39 6.19 5.87 4.78
CA ILE A 39 5.96 4.84 5.80
C ILE A 39 6.60 3.54 5.35
N THR A 40 7.26 2.88 6.28
CA THR A 40 7.69 1.49 6.15
C THR A 40 7.32 0.69 7.39
N SER A 41 7.49 -0.61 7.37
CA SER A 41 7.43 -1.43 8.58
C SER A 41 8.70 -1.21 9.42
N ARG A 42 8.61 -1.48 10.73
CA ARG A 42 9.77 -1.39 11.61
C ARG A 42 10.89 -2.32 11.10
N PRO A 43 12.13 -1.81 10.97
CA PRO A 43 13.29 -2.64 10.66
C PRO A 43 13.49 -3.76 11.68
N GLY A 44 13.88 -4.95 11.20
CA GLY A 44 14.15 -6.11 12.06
C GLY A 44 12.92 -6.65 12.79
N LEU A 45 11.71 -6.37 12.29
CA LEU A 45 10.49 -6.95 12.84
C LEU A 45 10.52 -8.48 12.65
N SER A 46 10.17 -9.21 13.69
CA SER A 46 10.01 -10.65 13.64
C SER A 46 8.73 -11.04 14.39
N THR A 47 7.73 -11.47 13.64
CA THR A 47 6.46 -11.97 14.15
C THR A 47 6.15 -13.31 13.48
N PRO A 48 5.16 -14.06 13.95
CA PRO A 48 4.73 -15.28 13.26
C PRO A 48 4.27 -15.07 11.82
N VAL A 49 3.85 -13.86 11.48
CA VAL A 49 3.24 -13.53 10.17
C VAL A 49 4.18 -12.76 9.26
N VAL A 50 4.97 -11.84 9.82
CA VAL A 50 5.82 -10.91 9.05
C VAL A 50 7.19 -10.81 9.67
N SER A 51 8.21 -11.00 8.86
CA SER A 51 9.60 -10.64 9.18
C SER A 51 10.08 -9.57 8.21
N THR A 52 10.83 -8.59 8.72
CA THR A 52 11.42 -7.53 7.90
C THR A 52 12.93 -7.49 8.05
N ASP A 53 13.60 -7.02 7.00
CA ASP A 53 15.03 -6.78 6.99
C ASP A 53 15.45 -5.51 7.77
N SER A 54 16.72 -5.14 7.68
CA SER A 54 17.29 -3.96 8.36
C SER A 54 16.72 -2.62 7.83
N ARG A 55 16.03 -2.62 6.67
CA ARG A 55 15.41 -1.45 6.06
C ARG A 55 13.89 -1.42 6.24
N GLY A 56 13.31 -2.49 6.81
CA GLY A 56 11.87 -2.61 7.02
C GLY A 56 11.09 -3.20 5.83
N TYR A 57 11.77 -3.73 4.81
CA TYR A 57 11.13 -4.51 3.75
C TYR A 57 10.83 -5.92 4.23
N ARG A 58 9.70 -6.46 3.82
CA ARG A 58 9.31 -7.82 4.18
C ARG A 58 10.21 -8.83 3.48
N LEU A 59 10.64 -9.87 4.20
CA LEU A 59 11.43 -10.95 3.61
C LEU A 59 10.59 -11.74 2.60
N SER A 60 11.24 -12.19 1.53
CA SER A 60 10.71 -13.29 0.70
C SER A 60 11.29 -14.60 1.18
N ARG A 61 10.48 -15.67 1.19
CA ARG A 61 10.91 -16.99 1.67
C ARG A 61 10.51 -18.10 0.71
N LEU A 62 11.43 -19.04 0.57
CA LEU A 62 11.19 -20.33 -0.08
C LEU A 62 11.86 -21.41 0.80
N ASP A 63 11.06 -22.30 1.36
CA ASP A 63 11.49 -23.28 2.35
C ASP A 63 12.29 -22.63 3.50
N ASP A 64 13.49 -23.09 3.79
CA ASP A 64 14.39 -22.52 4.81
C ASP A 64 15.18 -21.29 4.32
N SER A 65 15.07 -20.95 3.04
CA SER A 65 15.79 -19.82 2.45
C SER A 65 14.99 -18.52 2.59
N ALA A 66 15.70 -17.41 2.81
CA ALA A 66 15.13 -16.09 2.86
C ALA A 66 15.96 -15.11 2.02
N VAL A 67 15.30 -14.13 1.40
CA VAL A 67 15.95 -13.04 0.69
C VAL A 67 15.50 -11.72 1.29
N ALA A 68 16.49 -10.89 1.63
CA ALA A 68 16.35 -9.55 2.16
C ALA A 68 16.83 -8.50 1.14
N SER A 69 16.43 -7.24 1.29
CA SER A 69 16.87 -6.17 0.40
C SER A 69 18.33 -5.76 0.62
N ASP A 70 18.86 -5.98 1.80
CA ASP A 70 20.23 -5.63 2.19
C ASP A 70 21.25 -6.74 1.86
N ASP A 71 20.80 -7.94 1.56
CA ASP A 71 21.63 -9.10 1.17
C ASP A 71 21.00 -9.82 -0.05
N ALA A 72 20.58 -9.06 -1.04
CA ALA A 72 19.97 -9.63 -2.23
C ALA A 72 21.02 -10.23 -3.17
N PRO A 73 20.85 -11.51 -3.62
CA PRO A 73 21.69 -12.10 -4.66
C PRO A 73 21.78 -11.22 -5.91
N GLU A 74 22.87 -11.32 -6.66
CA GLU A 74 23.08 -10.50 -7.87
C GLU A 74 22.00 -10.74 -8.92
N ASP A 75 21.54 -11.98 -9.05
CA ASP A 75 20.49 -12.39 -9.99
C ASP A 75 19.06 -12.20 -9.46
N ALA A 76 18.89 -11.75 -8.21
CA ALA A 76 17.56 -11.56 -7.64
C ALA A 76 16.75 -10.54 -8.45
N GLY A 77 15.48 -10.84 -8.69
CA GLY A 77 14.52 -9.88 -9.18
C GLY A 77 13.97 -9.00 -8.05
N PHE A 78 13.32 -7.91 -8.38
CA PHE A 78 12.70 -6.98 -7.43
C PHE A 78 11.21 -6.83 -7.73
N VAL A 79 10.37 -6.96 -6.71
CA VAL A 79 8.92 -6.72 -6.84
C VAL A 79 8.57 -5.47 -6.06
N LEU A 80 8.18 -4.43 -6.78
CA LEU A 80 7.77 -3.13 -6.24
C LEU A 80 6.25 -3.06 -6.16
N GLY A 81 5.73 -2.38 -5.16
CA GLY A 81 4.30 -2.14 -5.04
C GLY A 81 3.87 -1.69 -3.66
N GLY A 82 2.55 -1.63 -3.50
CA GLY A 82 1.90 -1.25 -2.25
C GLY A 82 1.75 -2.41 -1.26
N SER A 83 0.66 -2.34 -0.47
CA SER A 83 0.30 -3.39 0.50
C SER A 83 0.04 -4.76 -0.12
N TYR A 84 -0.31 -4.81 -1.39
CA TYR A 84 -0.48 -6.04 -2.15
C TYR A 84 0.85 -6.80 -2.29
N VAL A 85 1.92 -6.12 -2.72
CA VAL A 85 3.27 -6.71 -2.82
C VAL A 85 3.84 -7.01 -1.43
N PHE A 86 3.63 -6.11 -0.46
CA PHE A 86 3.96 -6.40 0.93
C PHE A 86 3.35 -7.72 1.41
N GLY A 87 2.24 -8.14 0.83
CA GLY A 87 1.58 -9.40 1.09
C GLY A 87 0.60 -9.32 2.26
N VAL A 88 -0.17 -8.21 2.38
CA VAL A 88 -1.27 -8.13 3.35
C VAL A 88 -2.29 -9.23 3.05
N GLY A 89 -2.57 -10.07 4.05
CA GLY A 89 -3.45 -11.24 3.94
C GLY A 89 -2.71 -12.58 3.88
N ALA A 90 -1.42 -12.60 3.56
CA ALA A 90 -0.60 -13.81 3.65
C ALA A 90 -0.29 -14.15 5.11
N ALA A 91 -0.46 -15.41 5.51
CA ALA A 91 -0.25 -15.87 6.87
C ALA A 91 1.24 -16.02 7.25
N ALA A 92 2.12 -16.03 6.25
CA ALA A 92 3.56 -16.11 6.43
C ALA A 92 4.31 -15.37 5.32
N ASP A 93 5.60 -15.14 5.50
CA ASP A 93 6.46 -14.50 4.48
C ASP A 93 6.53 -15.34 3.19
N SER A 94 6.47 -16.67 3.30
CA SER A 94 6.44 -17.60 2.16
C SER A 94 5.18 -17.51 1.30
N GLY A 95 4.08 -16.96 1.82
CA GLY A 95 2.79 -16.84 1.14
C GLY A 95 2.60 -15.54 0.35
N THR A 96 3.62 -14.68 0.23
CA THR A 96 3.55 -13.41 -0.49
C THR A 96 3.76 -13.58 -2.01
N LEU A 97 3.35 -12.60 -2.81
CA LEU A 97 3.58 -12.61 -4.27
C LEU A 97 5.06 -12.80 -4.64
N PRO A 98 6.04 -12.07 -4.05
CA PRO A 98 7.45 -12.30 -4.37
C PRO A 98 7.93 -13.71 -4.03
N SER A 99 7.48 -14.28 -2.91
CA SER A 99 7.82 -15.66 -2.53
C SER A 99 7.18 -16.69 -3.46
N ALA A 100 5.95 -16.46 -3.89
CA ALA A 100 5.27 -17.31 -4.87
C ALA A 100 5.94 -17.24 -6.26
N LEU A 101 6.38 -16.06 -6.70
CA LEU A 101 7.21 -15.89 -7.91
C LEU A 101 8.53 -16.65 -7.79
N TRP A 102 9.21 -16.56 -6.66
CA TRP A 102 10.44 -17.33 -6.42
C TRP A 102 10.19 -18.83 -6.58
N ARG A 103 9.14 -19.34 -5.95
CA ARG A 103 8.76 -20.76 -6.04
C ARG A 103 8.47 -21.20 -7.47
N SER A 104 7.79 -20.35 -8.25
CA SER A 104 7.36 -20.70 -9.61
C SER A 104 8.49 -20.57 -10.64
N THR A 105 9.41 -19.61 -10.48
CA THR A 105 10.47 -19.32 -11.43
C THR A 105 11.82 -19.94 -11.07
N GLY A 106 12.03 -20.35 -9.81
CA GLY A 106 13.32 -20.74 -9.25
C GLY A 106 14.28 -19.56 -8.99
N LYS A 107 13.92 -18.34 -9.40
CA LYS A 107 14.70 -17.12 -9.22
C LYS A 107 14.23 -16.40 -7.95
N PRO A 108 15.15 -15.98 -7.06
CA PRO A 108 14.77 -15.20 -5.88
C PRO A 108 14.23 -13.81 -6.26
N TYR A 109 13.21 -13.35 -5.55
CA TYR A 109 12.64 -12.02 -5.68
C TYR A 109 12.63 -11.28 -4.36
N VAL A 110 13.21 -10.08 -4.33
CA VAL A 110 13.16 -9.18 -3.18
C VAL A 110 11.81 -8.51 -3.11
N ASN A 111 11.20 -8.50 -1.93
CA ASN A 111 9.94 -7.81 -1.68
C ASN A 111 10.19 -6.35 -1.33
N LEU A 112 9.97 -5.44 -2.28
CA LEU A 112 10.02 -3.98 -2.05
C LEU A 112 8.62 -3.38 -1.83
N GLY A 113 7.67 -4.19 -1.38
CA GLY A 113 6.32 -3.76 -1.06
C GLY A 113 6.27 -2.82 0.14
N LEU A 114 5.63 -1.67 -0.03
CA LEU A 114 5.43 -0.67 1.02
C LEU A 114 3.95 -0.43 1.26
N ARG A 115 3.46 -0.66 2.49
CA ARG A 115 2.05 -0.42 2.80
C ARG A 115 1.68 1.05 2.56
N LYS A 116 0.59 1.29 1.81
CA LYS A 116 0.09 2.64 1.45
C LYS A 116 1.02 3.44 0.51
N ALA A 117 2.03 2.85 -0.09
CA ALA A 117 2.85 3.52 -1.09
C ALA A 117 2.06 3.81 -2.35
N THR A 118 2.31 4.95 -2.96
CA THR A 118 1.97 5.25 -4.36
C THR A 118 3.19 5.00 -5.23
N SER A 119 3.03 5.06 -6.55
CA SER A 119 4.12 4.82 -7.51
C SER A 119 5.39 5.62 -7.22
N THR A 120 5.26 6.83 -6.68
CA THR A 120 6.42 7.67 -6.33
C THR A 120 7.26 7.04 -5.20
N GLN A 121 6.62 6.50 -4.15
CA GLN A 121 7.34 5.81 -3.08
C GLN A 121 7.91 4.47 -3.55
N GLU A 122 7.20 3.78 -4.45
CA GLU A 122 7.66 2.55 -5.09
C GLU A 122 8.92 2.81 -5.93
N LEU A 123 8.93 3.89 -6.72
CA LEU A 123 10.12 4.34 -7.46
C LEU A 123 11.29 4.64 -6.53
N VAL A 124 11.06 5.37 -5.43
CA VAL A 124 12.11 5.67 -4.44
C VAL A 124 12.65 4.39 -3.80
N ALA A 125 11.80 3.40 -3.54
CA ALA A 125 12.23 2.10 -3.01
C ALA A 125 13.14 1.34 -4.00
N ALA A 126 12.99 1.55 -5.30
CA ALA A 126 13.80 0.92 -6.34
C ALA A 126 15.18 1.56 -6.51
N LEU A 127 15.36 2.84 -6.16
CA LEU A 127 16.61 3.59 -6.43
C LEU A 127 17.90 2.88 -5.97
N PRO A 128 17.97 2.24 -4.77
CA PRO A 128 19.19 1.56 -4.32
C PRO A 128 19.57 0.36 -5.20
N PHE A 129 18.67 -0.11 -6.06
CA PHE A 129 18.82 -1.31 -6.89
C PHE A 129 18.77 -1.00 -8.39
N ALA A 130 18.61 0.27 -8.76
CA ALA A 130 18.35 0.68 -10.13
C ALA A 130 19.51 0.37 -11.12
N GLU A 131 20.73 0.18 -10.62
CA GLU A 131 21.90 -0.15 -11.45
C GLU A 131 22.01 -1.66 -11.78
N ARG A 132 21.11 -2.50 -11.24
CA ARG A 132 21.17 -3.95 -11.47
C ARG A 132 20.50 -4.35 -12.77
N SER A 133 21.21 -5.12 -13.60
CA SER A 133 20.67 -5.77 -14.80
C SER A 133 19.86 -7.01 -14.42
N THR A 134 18.63 -6.81 -13.99
CA THR A 134 17.73 -7.89 -13.55
C THR A 134 16.26 -7.55 -13.84
N THR A 135 15.35 -8.38 -13.36
CA THR A 135 13.91 -8.19 -13.52
C THR A 135 13.33 -7.29 -12.44
N PHE A 136 12.64 -6.23 -12.83
CA PHE A 136 11.83 -5.36 -11.98
C PHE A 136 10.35 -5.56 -12.30
N VAL A 137 9.59 -6.11 -11.36
CA VAL A 137 8.14 -6.26 -11.47
C VAL A 137 7.49 -5.15 -10.66
N VAL A 138 6.82 -4.21 -11.32
CA VAL A 138 6.03 -3.17 -10.67
C VAL A 138 4.59 -3.64 -10.57
N CYS A 139 4.19 -4.19 -9.42
CA CYS A 139 2.83 -4.66 -9.18
C CYS A 139 2.05 -3.63 -8.35
N SER A 140 1.35 -2.72 -9.04
CA SER A 140 0.81 -1.50 -8.45
C SER A 140 -0.52 -1.07 -9.08
N GLY A 141 -0.92 0.19 -8.84
CA GLY A 141 -2.06 0.86 -9.45
C GLY A 141 -3.10 1.36 -8.44
N LEU A 142 -3.48 0.54 -7.46
CA LEU A 142 -4.57 0.85 -6.54
C LEU A 142 -4.34 2.14 -5.74
N ASN A 143 -3.15 2.31 -5.19
CA ASN A 143 -2.90 3.42 -4.29
C ASN A 143 -2.93 4.76 -5.02
N ASN A 144 -2.41 4.84 -6.24
CA ASN A 144 -2.54 6.01 -7.10
C ASN A 144 -4.01 6.33 -7.38
N PHE A 145 -4.79 5.32 -7.76
CA PHE A 145 -6.23 5.45 -8.01
C PHE A 145 -6.99 5.94 -6.77
N ALA A 146 -6.69 5.39 -5.59
CA ALA A 146 -7.37 5.76 -4.34
C ALA A 146 -7.02 7.18 -3.86
N VAL A 147 -5.81 7.70 -4.15
CA VAL A 147 -5.38 9.03 -3.71
C VAL A 147 -5.64 10.12 -4.75
N ALA A 148 -5.70 9.81 -6.03
CA ALA A 148 -5.99 10.76 -7.11
C ALA A 148 -7.27 11.56 -6.87
N ARG A 149 -8.27 10.97 -6.19
CA ARG A 149 -9.50 11.60 -5.76
C ARG A 149 -9.30 12.76 -4.76
N ALA A 150 -8.24 12.74 -3.98
CA ALA A 150 -8.17 13.54 -2.75
C ALA A 150 -7.38 14.84 -2.88
N ALA A 151 -6.63 15.04 -3.96
CA ALA A 151 -5.64 16.10 -3.99
C ALA A 151 -5.69 16.93 -5.27
N PRO A 152 -5.48 18.25 -5.17
CA PRO A 152 -4.68 18.90 -6.18
C PRO A 152 -3.32 18.22 -6.13
N LEU A 153 -2.92 17.58 -7.23
CA LEU A 153 -1.63 16.92 -7.33
C LEU A 153 -0.52 17.93 -7.13
N ASP A 154 0.34 17.68 -6.16
CA ASP A 154 1.65 18.28 -6.20
C ASP A 154 2.39 17.66 -7.40
N PRO A 155 2.73 18.43 -8.44
CA PRO A 155 3.34 17.86 -9.64
C PRO A 155 4.73 17.27 -9.38
N LEU A 156 5.36 17.59 -8.24
CA LEU A 156 6.72 17.14 -7.91
C LEU A 156 6.73 15.84 -7.11
N PHE A 157 5.85 15.70 -6.12
CA PHE A 157 5.96 14.60 -5.14
C PHE A 157 4.80 13.59 -5.18
N GLY A 158 3.79 13.84 -6.01
CA GLY A 158 2.59 13.01 -6.04
C GLY A 158 1.82 13.01 -4.70
N PRO A 159 0.57 12.61 -4.71
CA PRO A 159 -0.19 12.47 -3.49
C PRO A 159 0.27 11.25 -2.70
N THR A 160 0.22 11.34 -1.38
CA THR A 160 0.41 10.19 -0.48
C THR A 160 -0.83 9.99 0.40
N TYR A 161 -1.00 8.80 0.93
CA TYR A 161 -2.07 8.53 1.92
C TYR A 161 -1.94 9.40 3.18
N LEU A 162 -0.76 9.93 3.46
CA LEU A 162 -0.46 10.76 4.62
C LEU A 162 -0.40 12.25 4.30
N ASP A 163 -0.70 12.69 3.08
CA ASP A 163 -0.58 14.10 2.68
C ASP A 163 -1.19 15.06 3.69
N HIS A 164 -2.43 14.82 4.09
CA HIS A 164 -3.12 15.73 5.01
C HIS A 164 -2.49 15.77 6.42
N PRO A 165 -2.16 14.63 7.09
CA PRO A 165 -1.43 14.65 8.36
C PRO A 165 -0.01 15.20 8.21
N LEU A 166 0.73 14.82 7.16
CA LEU A 166 2.10 15.29 6.93
C LEU A 166 2.15 16.78 6.60
N ARG A 167 1.25 17.31 5.77
CA ARG A 167 1.19 18.76 5.49
C ARG A 167 0.96 19.57 6.76
N ARG A 168 0.16 19.07 7.69
CA ARG A 168 -0.02 19.71 9.01
C ARG A 168 1.24 19.64 9.86
N LEU A 169 1.94 18.50 9.84
CA LEU A 169 3.20 18.33 10.54
C LEU A 169 4.31 19.22 9.95
N LEU A 170 4.42 19.23 8.62
CA LEU A 170 5.40 20.02 7.87
C LEU A 170 5.08 21.53 7.90
N ALA A 171 3.82 21.91 8.09
CA ALA A 171 3.44 23.30 8.33
C ALA A 171 3.79 23.77 9.76
N THR A 172 4.20 22.86 10.65
CA THR A 172 4.69 23.22 11.97
C THR A 172 6.11 23.80 11.84
N PRO A 173 6.40 25.00 12.35
CA PRO A 173 7.73 25.57 12.28
C PRO A 173 8.80 24.63 12.85
N VAL A 174 9.94 24.53 12.20
CA VAL A 174 11.02 23.59 12.56
C VAL A 174 11.50 23.81 14.00
N ASP A 175 11.60 25.05 14.44
CA ASP A 175 11.96 25.40 15.81
C ASP A 175 10.92 24.92 16.86
N GLU A 176 9.66 24.83 16.47
CA GLU A 176 8.61 24.23 17.30
C GLU A 176 8.74 22.71 17.37
N LEU A 177 9.05 22.04 16.24
CA LEU A 177 9.36 20.61 16.21
C LEU A 177 10.59 20.29 17.06
N VAL A 178 11.69 21.07 16.89
CA VAL A 178 12.90 20.94 17.70
C VAL A 178 12.60 21.15 19.18
N ARG A 179 11.74 22.11 19.54
CA ARG A 179 11.34 22.35 20.93
C ARG A 179 10.52 21.18 21.48
N LEU A 180 9.63 20.59 20.68
CA LEU A 180 8.88 19.39 21.07
C LEU A 180 9.81 18.21 21.34
N VAL A 181 10.78 17.97 20.45
CA VAL A 181 11.79 16.93 20.62
C VAL A 181 12.64 17.19 21.86
N LYS A 182 13.21 18.38 22.02
CA LYS A 182 14.01 18.75 23.20
C LYS A 182 13.24 18.66 24.51
N THR A 183 11.96 19.05 24.50
CA THR A 183 11.10 18.91 25.71
C THR A 183 10.82 17.44 26.01
N ALA A 184 10.74 16.61 24.97
CA ALA A 184 10.62 15.18 25.10
C ALA A 184 11.91 14.58 25.69
N GLU A 185 13.09 14.99 25.22
CA GLU A 185 14.40 14.52 25.69
C GLU A 185 14.75 15.02 27.10
N SER A 186 14.46 16.29 27.43
CA SER A 186 14.81 16.91 28.70
C SER A 186 13.87 16.51 29.87
N GLY A 187 12.73 15.93 29.58
CA GLY A 187 11.71 15.60 30.56
C GLY A 187 12.03 14.43 31.50
N GLY A 188 13.22 13.79 31.42
CA GLY A 188 13.65 12.70 32.30
C GLY A 188 12.72 11.49 32.41
N ARG A 189 11.51 11.61 31.87
CA ARG A 189 10.47 10.57 31.84
C ARG A 189 10.50 9.69 30.60
N LEU A 190 11.29 10.02 29.60
CA LEU A 190 11.35 9.29 28.32
C LEU A 190 12.09 7.96 28.42
N ALA A 191 13.05 7.85 29.33
CA ALA A 191 13.74 6.59 29.59
C ALA A 191 12.87 5.51 30.26
N ALA A 192 11.70 5.94 30.81
CA ALA A 192 10.78 5.05 31.53
C ALA A 192 9.46 4.80 30.77
N ILE A 193 9.23 5.53 29.65
CA ILE A 193 7.98 5.41 28.87
C ILE A 193 8.30 4.60 27.61
N GLY A 194 7.79 3.38 27.55
CA GLY A 194 7.87 2.57 26.33
C GLY A 194 7.31 3.34 25.11
N ASP A 195 7.83 3.06 23.92
CA ASP A 195 7.48 3.72 22.64
C ASP A 195 5.98 3.96 22.44
N ALA A 196 5.12 3.07 22.93
CA ALA A 196 3.66 3.17 22.81
C ALA A 196 3.07 4.32 23.66
N ASP A 197 3.66 4.64 24.78
CA ASP A 197 3.18 5.73 25.67
C ASP A 197 3.64 7.09 25.15
N LEU A 198 4.83 7.17 24.59
CA LEU A 198 5.33 8.35 23.89
C LEU A 198 4.44 8.71 22.70
N ARG A 199 4.09 7.71 21.87
CA ARG A 199 3.16 7.88 20.74
C ARG A 199 1.78 8.36 21.20
N ARG A 200 1.24 7.78 22.27
CA ARG A 200 -0.05 8.20 22.86
C ARG A 200 0.02 9.63 23.39
N GLU A 201 1.08 9.99 24.09
CA GLU A 201 1.26 11.35 24.65
C GLU A 201 1.48 12.38 23.53
N LEU A 202 2.33 12.12 22.55
CA LEU A 202 2.51 12.98 21.37
C LEU A 202 1.21 13.14 20.59
N THR A 203 0.49 12.05 20.34
CA THR A 203 -0.82 12.09 19.65
C THR A 203 -1.84 12.88 20.48
N ARG A 204 -1.88 12.73 21.80
CA ARG A 204 -2.77 13.46 22.71
C ARG A 204 -2.44 14.94 22.73
N ARG A 205 -1.16 15.32 22.79
CA ARG A 205 -0.71 16.72 22.77
C ARG A 205 -0.97 17.38 21.43
N LEU A 206 -0.67 16.70 20.34
CA LEU A 206 -0.99 17.17 18.98
C LEU A 206 -2.50 17.36 18.82
N ARG A 207 -3.34 16.40 19.25
CA ARG A 207 -4.81 16.54 19.22
C ARG A 207 -5.29 17.72 20.07
N ARG A 208 -4.80 17.89 21.31
CA ARG A 208 -5.17 19.02 22.16
C ARG A 208 -4.77 20.37 21.59
N ARG A 209 -3.63 20.45 20.91
CA ARG A 209 -3.16 21.67 20.28
C ARG A 209 -3.92 21.96 18.99
N MET A 210 -4.20 20.96 18.18
CA MET A 210 -5.05 21.07 17.00
C MET A 210 -6.48 21.51 17.33
N SER A 211 -7.01 21.17 18.51
CA SER A 211 -8.30 21.65 19.01
C SER A 211 -8.22 23.08 19.58
N ARG A 212 -7.03 23.54 19.99
CA ARG A 212 -6.82 24.88 20.55
C ARG A 212 -6.36 25.95 19.55
N SER A 213 -5.83 25.54 18.39
CA SER A 213 -5.22 26.45 17.44
C SER A 213 -6.20 27.13 16.46
N ASN A 214 -7.48 27.18 16.78
CA ASN A 214 -8.42 28.19 16.29
C ASN A 214 -9.73 28.12 17.09
N PRO A 215 -9.90 28.85 18.18
CA PRO A 215 -11.23 29.27 18.55
C PRO A 215 -11.69 30.23 17.43
N PRO A 216 -12.84 29.96 16.77
CA PRO A 216 -13.41 30.93 15.86
C PRO A 216 -13.60 32.24 16.65
N ALA A 217 -13.23 33.36 16.06
CA ALA A 217 -13.51 34.67 16.63
C ALA A 217 -15.01 34.74 16.97
N PRO A 218 -15.40 35.36 18.11
CA PRO A 218 -16.79 35.52 18.45
C PRO A 218 -17.50 36.28 17.34
N GLY A 219 -18.35 35.62 16.57
CA GLY A 219 -19.08 36.20 15.44
C GLY A 219 -18.87 35.50 14.09
N GLU A 220 -17.81 34.78 13.89
CA GLU A 220 -17.68 33.91 12.70
C GLU A 220 -18.51 32.64 12.88
N ARG A 221 -19.76 32.68 12.43
CA ARG A 221 -20.53 31.47 12.15
C ARG A 221 -19.65 30.68 11.16
N ARG A 222 -19.19 29.49 11.57
CA ARG A 222 -18.60 28.50 10.66
C ARG A 222 -19.48 28.48 9.40
N ALA A 223 -19.01 29.12 8.34
CA ALA A 223 -19.55 28.87 7.03
C ALA A 223 -19.52 27.34 6.92
N ARG A 224 -20.68 26.72 6.80
CA ARG A 224 -20.79 25.28 6.55
C ARG A 224 -19.86 25.03 5.37
N SER A 225 -18.76 24.34 5.65
CA SER A 225 -17.82 23.94 4.61
C SER A 225 -18.69 23.32 3.52
N LYS A 226 -18.86 24.02 2.41
CA LYS A 226 -19.56 23.46 1.25
C LYS A 226 -18.82 22.16 0.97
N LYS A 227 -19.54 21.03 1.01
CA LYS A 227 -18.97 19.74 0.65
C LYS A 227 -18.28 19.97 -0.69
N LYS A 228 -16.96 19.79 -0.75
CA LYS A 228 -16.26 19.84 -2.04
C LYS A 228 -16.99 18.88 -2.96
N PRO A 229 -17.31 19.28 -4.19
CA PRO A 229 -17.91 18.34 -5.14
C PRO A 229 -17.03 17.10 -5.23
N GLU A 230 -17.65 15.95 -5.43
CA GLU A 230 -16.89 14.74 -5.75
C GLU A 230 -16.12 15.00 -7.05
N PRO A 231 -14.86 14.60 -7.16
CA PRO A 231 -14.10 14.75 -8.39
C PRO A 231 -14.77 13.93 -9.50
N ASP A 232 -14.62 14.40 -10.73
CA ASP A 232 -15.01 13.65 -11.91
C ASP A 232 -14.28 12.30 -11.92
N PRO A 233 -14.98 11.19 -12.06
CA PRO A 233 -14.36 9.87 -12.12
C PRO A 233 -13.31 9.72 -13.24
N ASP A 234 -13.54 10.31 -14.40
CA ASP A 234 -12.61 10.28 -15.53
C ASP A 234 -11.33 11.08 -15.20
N GLU A 235 -11.47 12.23 -14.51
CA GLU A 235 -10.31 12.99 -14.01
C GLU A 235 -9.50 12.17 -12.99
N VAL A 236 -10.15 11.37 -12.16
CA VAL A 236 -9.48 10.46 -11.21
C VAL A 236 -8.69 9.39 -11.96
N VAL A 237 -9.27 8.78 -12.99
CA VAL A 237 -8.63 7.78 -13.85
C VAL A 237 -7.40 8.38 -14.51
N ASP A 238 -7.55 9.52 -15.20
CA ASP A 238 -6.47 10.18 -15.94
C ASP A 238 -5.32 10.58 -15.04
N THR A 239 -5.66 11.13 -13.89
CA THR A 239 -4.70 11.54 -12.87
C THR A 239 -3.90 10.37 -12.33
N ALA A 240 -4.58 9.28 -11.96
CA ALA A 240 -3.93 8.09 -11.41
C ALA A 240 -3.02 7.42 -12.44
N ALA A 241 -3.48 7.29 -13.69
CA ALA A 241 -2.71 6.73 -14.79
C ALA A 241 -1.47 7.58 -15.12
N THR A 242 -1.64 8.90 -15.22
CA THR A 242 -0.55 9.85 -15.48
C THR A 242 0.57 9.71 -14.44
N LEU A 243 0.22 9.64 -13.15
CA LEU A 243 1.20 9.46 -12.09
C LEU A 243 1.92 8.11 -12.19
N GLN A 244 1.17 7.04 -12.38
CA GLN A 244 1.74 5.70 -12.47
C GLN A 244 2.71 5.58 -13.65
N LEU A 245 2.31 6.07 -14.82
CA LEU A 245 3.12 6.02 -16.04
C LEU A 245 4.32 6.98 -16.00
N ARG A 246 4.19 8.12 -15.33
CA ARG A 246 5.32 9.03 -15.08
C ARG A 246 6.43 8.33 -14.30
N ASP A 247 6.05 7.66 -13.21
CA ASP A 247 7.01 7.02 -12.31
C ASP A 247 7.57 5.73 -12.93
N LEU A 248 6.77 4.98 -13.68
CA LEU A 248 7.21 3.84 -14.47
C LEU A 248 8.23 4.25 -15.55
N ARG A 249 7.97 5.36 -16.27
CA ARG A 249 8.92 5.94 -17.24
C ARG A 249 10.23 6.33 -16.57
N ALA A 250 10.17 6.89 -15.36
CA ALA A 250 11.37 7.25 -14.61
C ALA A 250 12.17 5.99 -14.22
N LEU A 251 11.52 4.95 -13.72
CA LEU A 251 12.17 3.67 -13.41
C LEU A 251 12.85 3.10 -14.65
N ARG A 252 12.15 3.01 -15.80
CA ARG A 252 12.70 2.45 -17.05
C ARG A 252 13.94 3.19 -17.56
N ARG A 253 14.06 4.49 -17.24
CA ARG A 253 15.24 5.30 -17.58
C ARG A 253 16.40 5.16 -16.59
N LEU A 254 16.12 4.72 -15.38
CA LEU A 254 17.12 4.57 -14.31
C LEU A 254 17.77 3.20 -14.33
N VAL A 255 17.05 2.17 -14.78
CA VAL A 255 17.60 0.82 -14.85
C VAL A 255 18.39 0.62 -16.16
N PRO A 256 19.36 -0.32 -16.21
CA PRO A 256 20.09 -0.67 -17.42
C PRO A 256 19.16 -1.08 -18.57
N ASP A 257 19.64 -0.94 -19.80
CA ASP A 257 18.85 -1.27 -21.01
C ASP A 257 18.50 -2.75 -21.08
N ASP A 258 19.34 -3.61 -20.56
CA ASP A 258 19.16 -5.07 -20.46
C ASP A 258 18.34 -5.50 -19.24
N ALA A 259 18.00 -4.59 -18.36
CA ALA A 259 17.08 -4.89 -17.25
C ALA A 259 15.64 -5.04 -17.77
N GLU A 260 15.00 -6.10 -17.34
CA GLU A 260 13.60 -6.36 -17.65
C GLU A 260 12.70 -5.57 -16.69
N VAL A 261 11.81 -4.73 -17.23
CA VAL A 261 10.80 -4.02 -16.45
C VAL A 261 9.42 -4.48 -16.91
N VAL A 262 8.60 -4.98 -15.99
CA VAL A 262 7.22 -5.41 -16.25
C VAL A 262 6.28 -4.68 -15.31
N PHE A 263 5.20 -4.16 -15.85
CA PHE A 263 4.13 -3.59 -15.04
C PHE A 263 2.97 -4.58 -14.90
N ALA A 264 2.64 -4.94 -13.66
CA ALA A 264 1.51 -5.79 -13.32
C ALA A 264 0.45 -4.94 -12.59
N LEU A 265 -0.73 -4.80 -13.17
CA LEU A 265 -1.85 -4.17 -12.49
C LEU A 265 -2.39 -5.13 -11.42
N GLN A 266 -2.36 -4.72 -10.15
CA GLN A 266 -2.88 -5.57 -9.07
C GLN A 266 -4.37 -5.88 -9.26
N PRO A 267 -4.85 -7.06 -8.87
CA PRO A 267 -6.24 -7.44 -9.06
C PRO A 267 -7.16 -6.73 -8.06
N VAL A 268 -8.37 -6.45 -8.52
CA VAL A 268 -9.51 -6.06 -7.69
C VAL A 268 -10.57 -7.14 -7.81
N ALA A 269 -11.04 -7.67 -6.70
CA ALA A 269 -11.96 -8.82 -6.67
C ALA A 269 -13.18 -8.68 -7.59
N ALA A 270 -13.71 -7.46 -7.72
CA ALA A 270 -14.87 -7.18 -8.58
C ALA A 270 -14.62 -7.42 -10.08
N HIS A 271 -13.35 -7.49 -10.53
CA HIS A 271 -12.98 -7.60 -11.95
C HIS A 271 -12.29 -8.92 -12.30
N THR A 272 -12.23 -9.87 -11.37
CA THR A 272 -11.60 -11.17 -11.60
C THR A 272 -12.54 -12.21 -12.23
N GLY A 273 -13.82 -11.91 -12.36
CA GLY A 273 -14.83 -12.89 -12.84
C GLY A 273 -15.07 -14.07 -11.88
N LYS A 274 -14.38 -14.10 -10.75
CA LYS A 274 -14.45 -15.18 -9.77
C LYS A 274 -15.76 -15.13 -8.97
N GLU A 275 -16.40 -16.26 -8.78
CA GLU A 275 -17.44 -16.40 -7.77
C GLU A 275 -16.83 -16.32 -6.36
N LEU A 276 -17.36 -15.42 -5.53
CA LEU A 276 -16.91 -15.26 -4.16
C LEU A 276 -17.30 -16.47 -3.32
N THR A 277 -16.39 -16.96 -2.49
CA THR A 277 -16.70 -17.98 -1.46
C THR A 277 -17.55 -17.40 -0.34
N GLY A 278 -18.04 -18.22 0.57
CA GLY A 278 -18.76 -17.78 1.76
C GLY A 278 -17.93 -16.83 2.61
N GLU A 279 -16.66 -17.21 2.82
CA GLU A 279 -15.70 -16.42 3.59
C GLU A 279 -15.45 -15.04 2.97
N GLU A 280 -15.25 -14.98 1.66
CA GLU A 280 -15.03 -13.71 0.96
C GLU A 280 -16.24 -12.78 1.06
N ARG A 281 -17.45 -13.30 0.88
CA ARG A 281 -18.68 -12.53 1.05
C ARG A 281 -18.77 -11.94 2.46
N GLU A 282 -18.58 -12.77 3.48
CA GLU A 282 -18.66 -12.34 4.87
C GLU A 282 -17.59 -11.29 5.22
N LEU A 283 -16.37 -11.47 4.72
CA LEU A 283 -15.27 -10.52 4.91
C LEU A 283 -15.54 -9.17 4.25
N PHE A 284 -16.11 -9.17 3.03
CA PHE A 284 -16.43 -7.95 2.29
C PHE A 284 -17.58 -7.18 2.93
N GLU A 285 -18.66 -7.88 3.32
CA GLU A 285 -19.79 -7.28 4.03
C GLU A 285 -19.36 -6.70 5.38
N SER A 286 -18.55 -7.44 6.14
CA SER A 286 -18.02 -6.96 7.42
C SER A 286 -17.19 -5.69 7.24
N LEU A 287 -16.36 -5.62 6.19
CA LEU A 287 -15.57 -4.42 5.88
C LEU A 287 -16.46 -3.23 5.51
N ASP A 288 -17.49 -3.45 4.71
CA ASP A 288 -18.43 -2.41 4.31
C ASP A 288 -19.16 -1.83 5.53
N VAL A 289 -19.59 -2.67 6.49
CA VAL A 289 -20.18 -2.22 7.75
C VAL A 289 -19.19 -1.40 8.58
N MET A 290 -17.95 -1.88 8.74
CA MET A 290 -16.90 -1.19 9.51
C MET A 290 -16.51 0.17 8.91
N GLN A 291 -16.63 0.32 7.60
CA GLN A 291 -16.20 1.53 6.89
C GLN A 291 -17.37 2.40 6.38
N ALA A 292 -18.62 2.04 6.69
CA ALA A 292 -19.81 2.73 6.22
C ALA A 292 -19.83 4.25 6.57
N ARG A 293 -19.24 4.63 7.70
CA ARG A 293 -19.15 6.04 8.15
C ARG A 293 -17.94 6.78 7.62
N THR A 294 -16.99 6.11 6.95
CA THR A 294 -15.87 6.80 6.35
C THR A 294 -16.35 7.47 5.06
N THR A 295 -16.11 8.76 4.92
CA THR A 295 -16.44 9.48 3.67
C THR A 295 -15.61 9.02 2.48
N ARG A 296 -14.58 8.26 2.72
CA ARG A 296 -13.59 7.85 1.74
C ARG A 296 -13.93 6.50 1.09
N TRP A 297 -14.22 5.49 1.90
CA TRP A 297 -14.36 4.12 1.40
C TRP A 297 -15.54 3.90 0.43
N PRO A 298 -16.77 4.38 0.72
CA PRO A 298 -17.87 4.18 -0.21
C PRO A 298 -17.61 4.76 -1.60
N VAL A 299 -16.89 5.88 -1.69
CA VAL A 299 -16.54 6.52 -2.97
C VAL A 299 -15.43 5.73 -3.66
N VAL A 300 -14.37 5.33 -2.95
CA VAL A 300 -13.30 4.50 -3.52
C VAL A 300 -13.87 3.17 -4.01
N LYS A 301 -14.72 2.50 -3.21
CA LYS A 301 -15.36 1.26 -3.61
C LYS A 301 -16.13 1.41 -4.92
N ARG A 302 -17.00 2.42 -5.02
CA ARG A 302 -17.75 2.69 -6.25
C ARG A 302 -16.82 2.92 -7.44
N LEU A 303 -15.80 3.75 -7.29
CA LEU A 303 -14.84 4.01 -8.37
C LEU A 303 -14.10 2.73 -8.79
N LEU A 304 -13.68 1.90 -7.84
CA LEU A 304 -13.06 0.61 -8.14
C LEU A 304 -14.00 -0.33 -8.91
N GLU A 305 -15.28 -0.35 -8.55
CA GLU A 305 -16.27 -1.20 -9.19
C GLU A 305 -16.66 -0.72 -10.61
N THR A 306 -16.60 0.58 -10.88
CA THR A 306 -17.14 1.16 -12.13
C THR A 306 -16.07 1.69 -13.08
N HIS A 307 -14.92 2.18 -12.62
CA HIS A 307 -13.91 2.85 -13.45
C HIS A 307 -12.54 2.14 -13.47
N TRP A 308 -12.41 1.01 -12.76
CA TRP A 308 -11.18 0.22 -12.81
C TRP A 308 -10.83 -0.28 -14.21
N PRO A 309 -11.78 -0.75 -15.06
CA PRO A 309 -11.49 -1.15 -16.43
C PRO A 309 -10.90 -0.01 -17.26
N SER A 310 -11.48 1.19 -17.22
CA SER A 310 -10.94 2.34 -17.95
C SER A 310 -9.54 2.73 -17.47
N TYR A 311 -9.28 2.57 -16.17
CA TYR A 311 -7.93 2.78 -15.62
C TYR A 311 -6.95 1.73 -16.13
N ALA A 312 -7.34 0.46 -16.21
CA ALA A 312 -6.53 -0.62 -16.76
C ALA A 312 -6.19 -0.37 -18.24
N GLU A 313 -7.18 0.04 -19.04
CA GLU A 313 -6.98 0.39 -20.46
C GLU A 313 -5.97 1.54 -20.64
N ARG A 314 -6.07 2.59 -19.81
CA ARG A 314 -5.11 3.71 -19.85
C ARG A 314 -3.70 3.28 -19.48
N LEU A 315 -3.56 2.39 -18.50
CA LEU A 315 -2.25 1.84 -18.12
C LEU A 315 -1.69 0.92 -19.19
N GLU A 316 -2.51 0.04 -19.80
CA GLU A 316 -2.11 -0.84 -20.89
C GLU A 316 -1.58 -0.04 -22.09
N GLN A 317 -2.34 0.98 -22.52
CA GLN A 317 -1.91 1.89 -23.58
C GLN A 317 -0.59 2.57 -23.24
N GLY A 318 -0.50 3.20 -22.05
CA GLY A 318 0.71 3.93 -21.67
C GLY A 318 1.93 3.04 -21.46
N CYS A 319 1.75 1.80 -21.00
CA CYS A 319 2.83 0.80 -20.95
C CYS A 319 3.31 0.44 -22.35
N GLY A 320 2.40 0.27 -23.32
CA GLY A 320 2.74 0.05 -24.73
C GLY A 320 3.57 1.19 -25.32
N GLU A 321 3.22 2.44 -25.03
CA GLU A 321 3.99 3.63 -25.45
C GLU A 321 5.38 3.68 -24.82
N LEU A 322 5.56 3.09 -23.63
CA LEU A 322 6.84 3.01 -22.93
C LEU A 322 7.68 1.79 -23.33
N GLY A 323 7.13 0.87 -24.13
CA GLY A 323 7.75 -0.42 -24.41
C GLY A 323 7.88 -1.31 -23.16
N VAL A 324 6.99 -1.15 -22.18
CA VAL A 324 6.95 -1.94 -20.95
C VAL A 324 5.82 -2.95 -21.05
N PRO A 325 6.07 -4.27 -20.91
CA PRO A 325 5.03 -5.27 -20.85
C PRO A 325 4.01 -4.98 -19.75
N PHE A 326 2.72 -5.08 -20.10
CA PHE A 326 1.60 -4.89 -19.20
C PHE A 326 0.91 -6.21 -18.90
N VAL A 327 0.64 -6.48 -17.63
CA VAL A 327 -0.07 -7.67 -17.16
C VAL A 327 -1.21 -7.26 -16.25
N ASP A 328 -2.45 -7.48 -16.64
CA ASP A 328 -3.60 -7.29 -15.76
C ASP A 328 -3.85 -8.56 -14.94
N LEU A 329 -3.47 -8.54 -13.68
CA LEU A 329 -3.64 -9.71 -12.79
C LEU A 329 -5.13 -10.03 -12.50
N SER A 330 -6.07 -9.13 -12.82
CA SER A 330 -7.49 -9.46 -12.73
C SER A 330 -7.93 -10.51 -13.74
N ARG A 331 -7.13 -10.75 -14.80
CA ARG A 331 -7.39 -11.76 -15.82
C ARG A 331 -6.92 -13.17 -15.47
N ALA A 332 -6.25 -13.33 -14.31
CA ALA A 332 -5.86 -14.66 -13.84
C ALA A 332 -7.09 -15.48 -13.41
N GLU A 333 -7.01 -16.80 -13.58
CA GLU A 333 -8.06 -17.71 -13.14
C GLU A 333 -7.98 -17.95 -11.63
N TYR A 334 -8.84 -17.26 -10.88
CA TYR A 334 -8.91 -17.42 -9.43
C TYR A 334 -9.95 -18.45 -9.02
N SER A 335 -9.58 -19.37 -8.12
CA SER A 335 -10.47 -20.41 -7.60
C SER A 335 -10.26 -20.65 -6.11
N GLY A 336 -11.32 -20.94 -5.38
CA GLY A 336 -11.29 -21.09 -3.93
C GLY A 336 -11.23 -19.75 -3.20
N TRP A 337 -10.84 -19.74 -1.94
CA TRP A 337 -10.73 -18.52 -1.15
C TRP A 337 -9.42 -17.78 -1.48
N CYS A 338 -9.54 -16.72 -2.26
CA CYS A 338 -8.40 -15.91 -2.75
C CYS A 338 -8.26 -14.56 -2.08
N PHE A 339 -9.34 -13.96 -1.54
CA PHE A 339 -9.34 -12.59 -1.05
C PHE A 339 -9.69 -12.49 0.43
N VAL A 340 -8.94 -11.68 1.21
CA VAL A 340 -9.26 -11.32 2.60
C VAL A 340 -10.03 -9.99 2.70
N ASP A 341 -10.02 -9.22 1.64
CA ASP A 341 -10.85 -8.06 1.35
C ASP A 341 -10.88 -7.84 -0.18
N ARG A 342 -11.47 -6.72 -0.67
CA ARG A 342 -11.66 -6.49 -2.12
C ARG A 342 -10.36 -6.35 -2.92
N ILE A 343 -9.19 -6.27 -2.26
CA ILE A 343 -7.91 -5.89 -2.88
C ILE A 343 -6.69 -6.65 -2.34
N HIS A 344 -6.81 -7.32 -1.19
CA HIS A 344 -5.73 -8.12 -0.60
C HIS A 344 -6.08 -9.60 -0.64
N MET A 345 -5.05 -10.43 -0.78
CA MET A 345 -5.23 -11.85 -1.05
C MET A 345 -4.79 -12.74 0.11
N THR A 346 -5.33 -13.94 0.10
CA THR A 346 -4.76 -15.09 0.80
C THR A 346 -3.52 -15.59 0.06
N GLU A 347 -2.76 -16.50 0.66
CA GLU A 347 -1.65 -17.20 0.01
C GLU A 347 -2.07 -17.84 -1.30
N ARG A 348 -3.25 -18.50 -1.32
CA ARG A 348 -3.82 -19.10 -2.53
C ARG A 348 -4.01 -18.08 -3.66
N GLY A 349 -4.50 -16.90 -3.33
CA GLY A 349 -4.67 -15.82 -4.31
C GLY A 349 -3.31 -15.34 -4.85
N TYR A 350 -2.31 -15.18 -3.99
CA TYR A 350 -0.95 -14.79 -4.42
C TYR A 350 -0.28 -15.87 -5.28
N GLU A 351 -0.48 -17.15 -5.00
CA GLU A 351 0.04 -18.25 -5.83
C GLU A 351 -0.54 -18.23 -7.25
N LEU A 352 -1.85 -18.05 -7.38
CA LEU A 352 -2.51 -17.99 -8.69
C LEU A 352 -2.08 -16.74 -9.46
N ALA A 353 -1.95 -15.59 -8.79
CA ALA A 353 -1.44 -14.36 -9.40
C ALA A 353 0.02 -14.52 -9.86
N ALA A 354 0.87 -15.18 -9.06
CA ALA A 354 2.26 -15.43 -9.41
C ALA A 354 2.39 -16.37 -10.62
N SER A 355 1.60 -17.44 -10.69
CA SER A 355 1.59 -18.35 -11.83
C SER A 355 1.22 -17.64 -13.13
N PHE A 356 0.18 -16.80 -13.10
CA PHE A 356 -0.24 -16.01 -14.25
C PHE A 356 0.83 -14.99 -14.66
N LEU A 357 1.46 -14.33 -13.70
CA LEU A 357 2.54 -13.38 -13.96
C LEU A 357 3.78 -14.06 -14.51
N GLN A 358 4.14 -15.23 -14.03
CA GLN A 358 5.25 -16.04 -14.56
C GLN A 358 5.06 -16.37 -16.04
N GLU A 359 3.87 -16.79 -16.45
CA GLU A 359 3.56 -17.06 -17.85
C GLU A 359 3.77 -15.81 -18.72
N ALA A 360 3.42 -14.65 -18.22
CA ALA A 360 3.64 -13.39 -18.93
C ALA A 360 5.13 -13.03 -19.02
N LEU A 361 5.90 -13.23 -17.94
CA LEU A 361 7.35 -13.01 -17.91
C LEU A 361 8.10 -13.93 -18.91
N THR A 362 7.65 -15.16 -19.08
CA THR A 362 8.28 -16.10 -20.05
C THR A 362 7.98 -15.77 -21.50
N ARG A 363 6.93 -15.01 -21.79
CA ARG A 363 6.55 -14.60 -23.16
C ARG A 363 7.23 -13.32 -23.63
N VAL A 364 7.86 -12.57 -22.73
CA VAL A 364 8.64 -11.37 -23.11
C VAL A 364 9.88 -11.83 -23.87
N PRO A 365 10.09 -11.40 -25.13
CA PRO A 365 11.31 -11.72 -25.86
C PRO A 365 12.52 -11.13 -25.11
N ARG A 366 13.52 -11.94 -24.85
CA ARG A 366 14.81 -11.50 -24.27
C ARG A 366 15.61 -10.70 -25.28
#